data_1734c11a901a4521609e42f3c042b9cd
#
_entry.id   1734c11a901a4521609e42f3c042b9cd
#
_cell.length_a   1.000
_cell.length_b   1.000
_cell.length_c   1.000
_cell.angle_alpha   90.00
_cell.angle_beta   90.00
_cell.angle_gamma   90.00
#
_symmetry.space_group_name_H-M   'P 1'
#
loop_
_entity.id
_entity.type
_entity.pdbx_description
1 polymer ?
#
loop_
_entity_poly.entity_id
_entity_poly.type
_entity_poly.pdbx_seq_one_letter_code
_entity_poly.pdbx_strand_id
1 'polypeptide(L)'
;ALGVFFKLVKENGLAEDTIFILYGDHESKLGKKNLNLLYNYDEKSGEYKNKLDPTYVDLDNYQYDILKNTPLIIYTSNGIINGEVKDVMGMWDVFPTVANMFNLSYKYPLGNDIFSRNDKIVVFPNGDIITNKVFYNNLRDEYVSLTSEPISSEYIDQIKLYAEVRLEVSKGIIVHNLISTESEKLERIKR
;
A
#
# COMPACT_ATOMS: atom_id res chain seq x y z
N ALA A 1 -15.70 3.14 -18.65
CA ALA A 1 -15.87 4.38 -17.87
C ALA A 1 -14.56 5.21 -17.86
N LEU A 2 -13.42 4.68 -17.42
CA LEU A 2 -12.15 5.43 -17.25
C LEU A 2 -11.63 6.01 -18.58
N GLY A 3 -11.68 5.25 -19.69
CA GLY A 3 -11.26 5.74 -21.00
C GLY A 3 -12.09 6.93 -21.51
N VAL A 4 -13.39 6.95 -21.24
CA VAL A 4 -14.26 8.09 -21.58
C VAL A 4 -13.90 9.31 -20.75
N PHE A 5 -13.62 9.11 -19.46
CA PHE A 5 -13.17 10.19 -18.57
C PHE A 5 -11.89 10.84 -19.09
N PHE A 6 -10.83 10.06 -19.36
CA PHE A 6 -9.57 10.61 -19.87
C PHE A 6 -9.71 11.28 -21.23
N LYS A 7 -10.58 10.76 -22.11
CA LYS A 7 -10.91 11.41 -23.39
C LYS A 7 -11.49 12.80 -23.16
N LEU A 8 -12.50 12.92 -22.30
CA LEU A 8 -13.13 14.21 -21.98
C LEU A 8 -12.16 15.20 -21.35
N VAL A 9 -11.31 14.74 -20.41
CA VAL A 9 -10.27 15.58 -19.81
C VAL A 9 -9.33 16.16 -20.86
N LYS A 10 -8.89 15.33 -21.80
CA LYS A 10 -8.02 15.75 -22.91
C LYS A 10 -8.71 16.71 -23.87
N GLU A 11 -9.96 16.42 -24.27
CA GLU A 11 -10.76 17.26 -25.16
C GLU A 11 -11.06 18.66 -24.58
N ASN A 12 -11.11 18.77 -23.24
CA ASN A 12 -11.30 20.04 -22.53
C ASN A 12 -9.99 20.74 -22.16
N GLY A 13 -8.84 20.27 -22.61
CA GLY A 13 -7.53 20.90 -22.35
C GLY A 13 -7.07 20.84 -20.89
N LEU A 14 -7.67 19.98 -20.05
CA LEU A 14 -7.35 19.88 -18.63
C LEU A 14 -6.19 18.89 -18.33
N ALA A 15 -5.80 18.11 -19.33
CA ALA A 15 -4.83 17.02 -19.10
C ALA A 15 -3.41 17.51 -18.76
N GLU A 16 -2.99 18.65 -19.32
CA GLU A 16 -1.61 19.13 -19.21
C GLU A 16 -1.30 19.69 -17.81
N ASP A 17 -2.28 20.28 -17.15
CA ASP A 17 -2.17 20.91 -15.84
C ASP A 17 -2.71 20.01 -14.70
N THR A 18 -2.93 18.72 -14.98
CA THR A 18 -3.54 17.80 -14.02
C THR A 18 -2.68 16.58 -13.78
N ILE A 19 -2.48 16.24 -12.51
CA ILE A 19 -1.93 14.95 -12.07
C ILE A 19 -3.10 14.07 -11.65
N PHE A 20 -3.20 12.89 -12.24
CA PHE A 20 -4.21 11.89 -11.89
C PHE A 20 -3.63 10.87 -10.95
N ILE A 21 -4.25 10.70 -9.79
CA ILE A 21 -3.86 9.71 -8.79
C ILE A 21 -5.04 8.79 -8.57
N LEU A 22 -4.88 7.52 -9.00
CA LEU A 22 -5.91 6.50 -8.89
C LEU A 22 -5.39 5.41 -7.96
N TYR A 23 -6.17 5.08 -6.95
CA TYR A 23 -5.83 4.01 -6.02
C TYR A 23 -7.09 3.31 -5.50
N GLY A 24 -6.94 2.06 -5.07
CA GLY A 24 -8.03 1.35 -4.40
C GLY A 24 -8.14 1.79 -2.94
N ASP A 25 -9.35 1.98 -2.44
CA ASP A 25 -9.64 2.32 -1.05
C ASP A 25 -9.60 1.10 -0.12
N HIS A 26 -9.69 -0.10 -0.69
CA HIS A 26 -9.56 -1.39 -0.01
C HIS A 26 -9.27 -2.51 -1.02
N GLU A 27 -8.89 -3.67 -0.51
CA GLU A 27 -8.73 -4.89 -1.31
C GLU A 27 -10.07 -5.39 -1.87
N SER A 28 -10.00 -6.35 -2.78
CA SER A 28 -11.17 -6.94 -3.48
C SER A 28 -12.20 -7.61 -2.56
N LYS A 29 -11.89 -7.85 -1.27
CA LYS A 29 -12.69 -8.60 -0.28
C LYS A 29 -13.09 -10.02 -0.74
N LEU A 30 -12.35 -10.56 -1.71
CA LEU A 30 -12.54 -11.93 -2.14
C LEU A 30 -11.99 -12.91 -1.09
N GLY A 31 -12.79 -13.87 -0.67
CA GLY A 31 -12.28 -14.96 0.16
C GLY A 31 -11.23 -15.79 -0.59
N LYS A 32 -10.32 -16.45 0.14
CA LYS A 32 -9.21 -17.25 -0.40
C LYS A 32 -9.63 -18.21 -1.52
N LYS A 33 -10.78 -18.92 -1.36
CA LYS A 33 -11.32 -19.81 -2.36
C LYS A 33 -11.60 -19.11 -3.70
N ASN A 34 -12.24 -17.96 -3.66
CA ASN A 34 -12.58 -17.20 -4.87
C ASN A 34 -11.34 -16.59 -5.51
N LEU A 35 -10.40 -16.12 -4.70
CA LEU A 35 -9.12 -15.62 -5.20
C LEU A 35 -8.33 -16.73 -5.88
N ASN A 36 -8.28 -17.93 -5.28
CA ASN A 36 -7.64 -19.10 -5.89
C ASN A 36 -8.28 -19.48 -7.22
N LEU A 37 -9.60 -19.39 -7.35
CA LEU A 37 -10.29 -19.60 -8.62
C LEU A 37 -9.90 -18.56 -9.66
N LEU A 38 -9.85 -17.28 -9.28
CA LEU A 38 -9.48 -16.18 -10.17
C LEU A 38 -8.06 -16.35 -10.75
N TYR A 39 -7.08 -16.74 -9.91
CA TYR A 39 -5.70 -16.97 -10.35
C TYR A 39 -5.54 -18.21 -11.25
N ASN A 40 -6.48 -19.12 -11.19
CA ASN A 40 -6.48 -20.35 -12.01
C ASN A 40 -7.48 -20.30 -13.17
N TYR A 41 -8.06 -19.14 -13.45
CA TYR A 41 -8.90 -18.95 -14.64
C TYR A 41 -8.01 -18.59 -15.84
N ASP A 42 -8.16 -19.34 -16.92
CA ASP A 42 -7.50 -19.06 -18.20
C ASP A 42 -8.47 -18.31 -19.13
N GLU A 43 -8.22 -17.03 -19.34
CA GLU A 43 -9.06 -16.17 -20.19
C GLU A 43 -9.09 -16.64 -21.66
N LYS A 44 -8.06 -17.35 -22.13
CA LYS A 44 -7.97 -17.80 -23.52
C LYS A 44 -8.87 -19.02 -23.79
N SER A 45 -8.88 -19.96 -22.87
CA SER A 45 -9.72 -21.17 -22.98
C SER A 45 -11.12 -20.98 -22.39
N GLY A 46 -11.28 -19.99 -21.48
CA GLY A 46 -12.49 -19.79 -20.69
C GLY A 46 -12.69 -20.83 -19.57
N GLU A 47 -11.66 -21.60 -19.25
CA GLU A 47 -11.72 -22.68 -18.28
C GLU A 47 -10.82 -22.46 -17.07
N TYR A 48 -11.08 -23.19 -15.99
CA TYR A 48 -10.20 -23.20 -14.82
C TYR A 48 -9.12 -24.25 -14.97
N LYS A 49 -7.88 -23.89 -14.63
CA LYS A 49 -6.73 -24.79 -14.60
C LYS A 49 -6.99 -25.96 -13.65
N ASN A 50 -6.60 -27.15 -14.08
CA ASN A 50 -6.61 -28.35 -13.24
C ASN A 50 -5.42 -28.27 -12.25
N LYS A 51 -5.58 -28.86 -11.06
CA LYS A 51 -4.50 -28.97 -10.06
C LYS A 51 -3.23 -29.69 -10.55
N LEU A 52 -3.32 -30.47 -11.60
CA LEU A 52 -2.19 -31.12 -12.25
C LEU A 52 -1.48 -30.23 -13.29
N ASP A 53 -2.04 -29.06 -13.60
CA ASP A 53 -1.41 -28.11 -14.49
C ASP A 53 -0.16 -27.52 -13.81
N PRO A 54 1.02 -27.53 -14.48
CA PRO A 54 2.26 -26.98 -13.92
C PRO A 54 2.19 -25.48 -13.56
N THR A 55 1.21 -24.77 -14.12
CA THR A 55 0.96 -23.33 -13.86
C THR A 55 -0.19 -23.10 -12.88
N TYR A 56 -0.72 -24.17 -12.27
CA TYR A 56 -1.74 -24.04 -11.23
C TYR A 56 -1.15 -23.38 -9.98
N VAL A 57 -1.86 -22.41 -9.44
CA VAL A 57 -1.47 -21.70 -8.21
C VAL A 57 -2.36 -22.17 -7.09
N ASP A 58 -1.78 -22.82 -6.08
CA ASP A 58 -2.49 -23.15 -4.82
C ASP A 58 -2.09 -22.12 -3.77
N LEU A 59 -2.96 -21.13 -3.56
CA LEU A 59 -2.67 -20.01 -2.65
C LEU A 59 -2.60 -20.51 -1.21
N ASP A 60 -1.44 -20.40 -0.60
CA ASP A 60 -1.29 -20.54 0.85
C ASP A 60 -1.84 -19.29 1.59
N ASN A 61 -1.74 -19.24 2.91
CA ASN A 61 -2.26 -18.12 3.68
C ASN A 61 -1.43 -16.85 3.48
N TYR A 62 -0.12 -17.01 3.37
CA TYR A 62 0.78 -15.90 3.09
C TYR A 62 0.50 -15.28 1.72
N GLN A 63 0.45 -16.11 0.67
CA GLN A 63 0.14 -15.66 -0.68
C GLN A 63 -1.24 -14.96 -0.73
N TYR A 64 -2.24 -15.52 -0.04
CA TYR A 64 -3.55 -14.89 0.07
C TYR A 64 -3.49 -13.49 0.67
N ASP A 65 -2.68 -13.27 1.71
CA ASP A 65 -2.57 -11.98 2.37
C ASP A 65 -1.84 -10.94 1.52
N ILE A 66 -0.76 -11.31 0.84
CA ILE A 66 -0.02 -10.38 -0.03
C ILE A 66 -0.73 -10.07 -1.37
N LEU A 67 -1.60 -10.95 -1.85
CA LEU A 67 -2.36 -10.74 -3.08
C LEU A 67 -3.59 -9.83 -2.90
N LYS A 68 -3.89 -9.40 -1.68
CA LYS A 68 -4.91 -8.39 -1.35
C LYS A 68 -4.41 -6.97 -1.59
N ASN A 69 -3.47 -6.78 -2.49
CA ASN A 69 -2.97 -5.46 -2.83
C ASN A 69 -3.95 -4.66 -3.67
N THR A 70 -3.83 -3.35 -3.61
CA THR A 70 -4.58 -2.40 -4.42
C THR A 70 -3.64 -1.64 -5.35
N PRO A 71 -4.06 -1.30 -6.57
CA PRO A 71 -3.22 -0.50 -7.46
C PRO A 71 -3.09 0.94 -6.94
N LEU A 72 -1.90 1.53 -7.13
CA LEU A 72 -1.67 2.96 -7.09
C LEU A 72 -1.09 3.38 -8.43
N ILE A 73 -1.78 4.25 -9.15
CA ILE A 73 -1.37 4.75 -10.46
C ILE A 73 -1.27 6.28 -10.38
N ILE A 74 -0.10 6.81 -10.69
CA ILE A 74 0.11 8.26 -10.82
C ILE A 74 0.38 8.54 -12.29
N TYR A 75 -0.46 9.36 -12.90
CA TYR A 75 -0.41 9.67 -14.32
C TYR A 75 -0.33 11.17 -14.58
N THR A 76 0.58 11.57 -15.45
CA THR A 76 0.73 12.91 -16.01
C THR A 76 0.75 12.83 -17.53
N SER A 77 0.07 13.74 -18.21
CA SER A 77 -0.02 13.72 -19.69
C SER A 77 1.33 13.94 -20.38
N ASN A 78 2.24 14.68 -19.74
CA ASN A 78 3.57 15.01 -20.24
C ASN A 78 4.61 13.89 -20.04
N GLY A 79 4.25 12.80 -19.37
CA GLY A 79 5.14 11.63 -19.16
C GLY A 79 6.33 11.89 -18.24
N ILE A 80 6.33 12.98 -17.44
CA ILE A 80 7.42 13.28 -16.49
C ILE A 80 7.54 12.15 -15.45
N ILE A 81 6.41 11.58 -15.03
CA ILE A 81 6.38 10.42 -14.15
C ILE A 81 6.22 9.18 -15.03
N ASN A 82 7.26 8.38 -15.12
CA ASN A 82 7.26 7.15 -15.88
C ASN A 82 8.14 6.10 -15.17
N GLY A 83 7.57 4.97 -14.83
CA GLY A 83 8.26 3.88 -14.17
C GLY A 83 7.33 3.05 -13.30
N GLU A 84 7.90 2.06 -12.68
CA GLU A 84 7.23 1.17 -11.73
C GLU A 84 7.99 1.19 -10.40
N VAL A 85 7.28 1.42 -9.30
CA VAL A 85 7.82 1.26 -7.94
C VAL A 85 7.42 -0.11 -7.44
N LYS A 86 8.41 -0.95 -7.17
CA LYS A 86 8.21 -2.35 -6.71
C LYS A 86 8.35 -2.52 -5.21
N ASP A 87 8.71 -1.45 -4.52
CA ASP A 87 8.84 -1.47 -3.08
C ASP A 87 7.49 -1.69 -2.41
N VAL A 88 7.53 -2.30 -1.24
CA VAL A 88 6.35 -2.46 -0.37
C VAL A 88 5.83 -1.10 0.07
N MET A 89 4.52 -0.89 -0.07
CA MET A 89 3.85 0.36 0.27
C MET A 89 2.49 0.09 0.92
N GLY A 90 2.08 0.97 1.83
CA GLY A 90 0.75 0.99 2.43
C GLY A 90 -0.11 2.12 1.88
N MET A 91 -1.42 2.05 2.06
CA MET A 91 -2.34 3.12 1.63
C MET A 91 -2.08 4.45 2.34
N TRP A 92 -1.55 4.42 3.55
CA TRP A 92 -1.14 5.62 4.29
C TRP A 92 0.09 6.34 3.69
N ASP A 93 0.80 5.71 2.76
CA ASP A 93 1.92 6.33 2.03
C ASP A 93 1.44 7.24 0.89
N VAL A 94 0.18 7.13 0.46
CA VAL A 94 -0.40 7.95 -0.61
C VAL A 94 -0.37 9.44 -0.24
N PHE A 95 -0.82 9.79 0.97
CA PHE A 95 -0.86 11.19 1.40
C PHE A 95 0.52 11.85 1.47
N PRO A 96 1.54 11.30 2.14
CA PRO A 96 2.90 11.86 2.13
C PRO A 96 3.48 12.00 0.73
N THR A 97 3.23 11.04 -0.14
CA THR A 97 3.69 11.06 -1.53
C THR A 97 3.08 12.25 -2.29
N VAL A 98 1.77 12.41 -2.22
CA VAL A 98 1.07 13.53 -2.86
C VAL A 98 1.53 14.86 -2.28
N ALA A 99 1.64 14.96 -0.97
CA ALA A 99 2.12 16.17 -0.30
C ALA A 99 3.53 16.56 -0.77
N ASN A 100 4.43 15.59 -0.88
CA ASN A 100 5.78 15.85 -1.42
C ASN A 100 5.76 16.29 -2.88
N MET A 101 4.95 15.65 -3.73
CA MET A 101 4.80 16.05 -5.14
C MET A 101 4.37 17.51 -5.32
N PHE A 102 3.57 18.04 -4.39
CA PHE A 102 3.08 19.42 -4.39
C PHE A 102 3.85 20.35 -3.45
N ASN A 103 4.97 19.89 -2.89
CA ASN A 103 5.77 20.64 -1.91
C ASN A 103 4.93 21.19 -0.73
N LEU A 104 4.00 20.38 -0.24
CA LEU A 104 3.13 20.72 0.88
C LEU A 104 3.76 20.27 2.20
N SER A 105 3.77 21.17 3.17
CA SER A 105 4.14 20.82 4.54
C SER A 105 3.00 20.11 5.25
N TYR A 106 3.29 19.05 5.98
CA TYR A 106 2.30 18.30 6.75
C TYR A 106 2.88 17.87 8.09
N LYS A 107 2.00 17.72 9.08
CA LYS A 107 2.33 17.18 10.40
C LYS A 107 1.71 15.79 10.56
N TYR A 108 2.37 14.95 11.36
CA TYR A 108 1.86 13.66 11.81
C TYR A 108 1.58 12.62 10.71
N PRO A 109 2.43 12.44 9.69
CA PRO A 109 2.25 11.35 8.75
C PRO A 109 2.56 10.01 9.45
N LEU A 110 1.70 9.04 9.27
CA LEU A 110 2.01 7.65 9.62
C LEU A 110 2.69 6.92 8.45
N GLY A 111 2.57 7.44 7.24
CA GLY A 111 3.18 6.92 6.03
C GLY A 111 4.48 7.63 5.64
N ASN A 112 5.09 7.15 4.57
CA ASN A 112 6.28 7.70 3.97
C ASN A 112 6.02 8.05 2.50
N ASP A 113 6.78 8.97 1.95
CA ASP A 113 6.79 9.21 0.51
C ASP A 113 7.32 7.97 -0.23
N ILE A 114 6.57 7.48 -1.22
CA ILE A 114 6.93 6.29 -2.00
C ILE A 114 8.21 6.49 -2.83
N PHE A 115 8.54 7.71 -3.17
CA PHE A 115 9.77 8.05 -3.89
C PHE A 115 10.98 8.22 -2.98
N SER A 116 10.81 8.19 -1.66
CA SER A 116 11.92 8.23 -0.71
C SER A 116 12.73 6.94 -0.78
N ARG A 117 14.06 7.04 -0.53
CA ARG A 117 14.99 5.89 -0.53
C ARG A 117 15.02 5.10 0.78
N ASN A 118 14.19 5.44 1.73
CA ASN A 118 14.16 4.75 3.03
C ASN A 118 13.60 3.33 2.88
N ASP A 119 14.02 2.44 3.76
CA ASP A 119 13.44 1.09 3.86
C ASP A 119 11.92 1.18 4.02
N LYS A 120 11.23 0.45 3.16
CA LYS A 120 9.76 0.43 3.17
C LYS A 120 9.27 -0.63 4.14
N ILE A 121 8.31 -0.23 4.96
CA ILE A 121 7.68 -1.10 5.95
C ILE A 121 6.19 -0.78 6.02
N VAL A 122 5.37 -1.80 5.93
CA VAL A 122 3.92 -1.74 6.10
C VAL A 122 3.54 -2.53 7.33
N VAL A 123 2.81 -1.91 8.24
CA VAL A 123 2.31 -2.52 9.47
C VAL A 123 0.80 -2.65 9.36
N PHE A 124 0.30 -3.88 9.46
CA PHE A 124 -1.13 -4.15 9.44
C PHE A 124 -1.76 -3.94 10.84
N PRO A 125 -3.08 -3.66 10.90
CA PRO A 125 -3.75 -3.44 12.20
C PRO A 125 -3.69 -4.62 13.17
N ASN A 126 -3.51 -5.85 12.67
CA ASN A 126 -3.33 -7.07 13.48
C ASN A 126 -1.88 -7.27 13.94
N GLY A 127 -0.96 -6.37 13.60
CA GLY A 127 0.45 -6.45 13.94
C GLY A 127 1.31 -7.22 12.93
N ASP A 128 0.73 -7.75 11.85
CA ASP A 128 1.54 -8.32 10.76
C ASP A 128 2.37 -7.22 10.10
N ILE A 129 3.52 -7.58 9.55
CA ILE A 129 4.46 -6.63 8.96
C ILE A 129 4.92 -7.15 7.60
N ILE A 130 4.98 -6.27 6.63
CA ILE A 130 5.65 -6.56 5.35
C ILE A 130 6.71 -5.51 5.05
N THR A 131 7.87 -5.98 4.61
CA THR A 131 8.99 -5.18 4.11
C THR A 131 9.44 -5.75 2.77
N ASN A 132 10.40 -5.12 2.10
CA ASN A 132 11.02 -5.71 0.91
C ASN A 132 11.79 -7.02 1.20
N LYS A 133 12.05 -7.33 2.49
CA LYS A 133 12.86 -8.49 2.90
C LYS A 133 12.06 -9.62 3.53
N VAL A 134 11.00 -9.29 4.26
CA VAL A 134 10.21 -10.29 5.00
C VAL A 134 8.73 -9.95 5.03
N PHE A 135 7.91 -10.99 5.13
CA PHE A 135 6.56 -10.92 5.68
C PHE A 135 6.59 -11.58 7.07
N TYR A 136 6.23 -10.83 8.10
CA TYR A 136 6.15 -11.29 9.47
C TYR A 136 4.69 -11.45 9.89
N ASN A 137 4.34 -12.65 10.40
CA ASN A 137 3.01 -12.94 10.95
C ASN A 137 3.06 -12.80 12.47
N ASN A 138 2.40 -11.77 12.99
CA ASN A 138 2.40 -11.44 14.41
C ASN A 138 1.73 -12.52 15.28
N LEU A 139 0.67 -13.16 14.80
CA LEU A 139 -0.05 -14.17 15.58
C LEU A 139 0.79 -15.44 15.83
N ARG A 140 1.63 -15.82 14.86
CA ARG A 140 2.45 -17.04 14.91
C ARG A 140 3.86 -16.79 15.39
N ASP A 141 4.28 -15.52 15.47
CA ASP A 141 5.67 -15.12 15.71
C ASP A 141 6.65 -15.74 14.69
N GLU A 142 6.26 -15.76 13.41
CA GLU A 142 7.00 -16.39 12.32
C GLU A 142 7.16 -15.41 11.16
N TYR A 143 8.21 -15.59 10.37
CA TYR A 143 8.37 -14.80 9.14
C TYR A 143 8.67 -15.67 7.93
N VAL A 144 8.31 -15.15 6.76
CA VAL A 144 8.67 -15.66 5.44
C VAL A 144 9.68 -14.70 4.83
N SER A 145 10.86 -15.22 4.44
CA SER A 145 11.86 -14.41 3.71
C SER A 145 11.39 -14.14 2.28
N LEU A 146 11.45 -12.87 1.86
CA LEU A 146 11.14 -12.41 0.51
C LEU A 146 12.42 -12.12 -0.31
N THR A 147 13.57 -12.40 0.26
CA THR A 147 14.90 -12.22 -0.34
C THR A 147 15.73 -13.47 -0.17
N SER A 148 16.79 -13.60 -0.98
CA SER A 148 17.81 -14.64 -0.81
C SER A 148 18.86 -14.29 0.25
N GLU A 149 18.87 -13.06 0.77
CA GLU A 149 19.80 -12.63 1.81
C GLU A 149 19.39 -13.23 3.17
N PRO A 150 20.37 -13.56 4.03
CA PRO A 150 20.08 -13.99 5.40
C PRO A 150 19.38 -12.88 6.18
N ILE A 151 18.36 -13.23 6.93
CA ILE A 151 17.64 -12.31 7.81
C ILE A 151 18.15 -12.49 9.23
N SER A 152 18.66 -11.42 9.84
CA SER A 152 19.14 -11.48 11.23
C SER A 152 17.97 -11.36 12.23
N SER A 153 18.17 -11.90 13.44
CA SER A 153 17.21 -11.75 14.54
C SER A 153 17.03 -10.29 14.92
N GLU A 154 18.11 -9.51 14.91
CA GLU A 154 18.08 -8.08 15.22
C GLU A 154 17.18 -7.30 14.24
N TYR A 155 17.18 -7.68 12.96
CA TYR A 155 16.29 -7.05 11.98
C TYR A 155 14.83 -7.36 12.30
N ILE A 156 14.51 -8.60 12.65
CA ILE A 156 13.14 -8.98 13.04
C ILE A 156 12.72 -8.21 14.30
N ASP A 157 13.57 -8.13 15.32
CA ASP A 157 13.28 -7.38 16.54
C ASP A 157 13.06 -5.88 16.27
N GLN A 158 13.85 -5.29 15.37
CA GLN A 158 13.70 -3.89 14.97
C GLN A 158 12.36 -3.61 14.28
N ILE A 159 11.94 -4.46 13.33
CA ILE A 159 10.66 -4.25 12.64
C ILE A 159 9.46 -4.51 13.56
N LYS A 160 9.56 -5.44 14.51
CA LYS A 160 8.55 -5.69 15.56
C LYS A 160 8.39 -4.46 16.45
N LEU A 161 9.49 -3.93 16.97
CA LEU A 161 9.48 -2.72 17.80
C LEU A 161 8.91 -1.52 17.02
N TYR A 162 9.30 -1.35 15.76
CA TYR A 162 8.75 -0.31 14.89
C TYR A 162 7.23 -0.45 14.76
N ALA A 163 6.74 -1.65 14.51
CA ALA A 163 5.31 -1.93 14.35
C ALA A 163 4.53 -1.63 15.63
N GLU A 164 5.03 -2.06 16.79
CA GLU A 164 4.43 -1.78 18.09
C GLU A 164 4.29 -0.28 18.34
N VAL A 165 5.38 0.49 18.17
CA VAL A 165 5.37 1.94 18.36
C VAL A 165 4.39 2.62 17.38
N ARG A 166 4.35 2.18 16.11
CA ARG A 166 3.43 2.76 15.10
C ARG A 166 1.97 2.51 15.45
N LEU A 167 1.63 1.31 15.89
CA LEU A 167 0.26 0.98 16.28
C LEU A 167 -0.16 1.74 17.55
N GLU A 168 0.71 1.88 18.54
CA GLU A 168 0.44 2.66 19.74
C GLU A 168 0.28 4.14 19.43
N VAL A 169 1.12 4.73 18.59
CA VAL A 169 0.98 6.12 18.14
C VAL A 169 -0.35 6.32 17.40
N SER A 170 -0.68 5.45 16.45
CA SER A 170 -1.94 5.51 15.71
C SER A 170 -3.14 5.44 16.62
N LYS A 171 -3.14 4.49 17.55
CA LYS A 171 -4.19 4.33 18.57
C LYS A 171 -4.29 5.56 19.46
N GLY A 172 -3.15 6.09 19.94
CA GLY A 172 -3.09 7.29 20.77
C GLY A 172 -3.68 8.51 20.07
N ILE A 173 -3.39 8.72 18.79
CA ILE A 173 -3.95 9.81 17.99
C ILE A 173 -5.48 9.71 17.95
N ILE A 174 -6.04 8.53 17.73
CA ILE A 174 -7.49 8.31 17.62
C ILE A 174 -8.15 8.46 18.99
N VAL A 175 -7.65 7.75 20.01
CA VAL A 175 -8.26 7.70 21.35
C VAL A 175 -8.25 9.07 22.03
N HIS A 176 -7.19 9.84 21.85
CA HIS A 176 -7.02 11.15 22.50
C HIS A 176 -7.35 12.34 21.58
N ASN A 177 -7.83 12.09 20.36
CA ASN A 177 -8.18 13.14 19.37
C ASN A 177 -7.08 14.19 19.19
N LEU A 178 -5.82 13.76 19.10
CA LEU A 178 -4.65 14.64 19.15
C LEU A 178 -4.58 15.59 17.95
N ILE A 179 -4.99 15.18 16.77
CA ILE A 179 -4.98 16.01 15.55
C ILE A 179 -6.01 17.14 15.66
N SER A 180 -7.21 16.84 16.14
CA SER A 180 -8.28 17.83 16.33
C SER A 180 -7.86 18.91 17.34
N THR A 181 -7.25 18.49 18.45
CA THR A 181 -6.76 19.42 19.49
C THR A 181 -5.70 20.40 18.94
N GLU A 182 -4.80 19.94 18.08
CA GLU A 182 -3.79 20.80 17.43
C GLU A 182 -4.43 21.78 16.44
N SER A 183 -5.41 21.36 15.66
CA SER A 183 -6.16 22.22 14.74
C SER A 183 -6.88 23.34 15.49
N GLU A 184 -7.54 23.02 16.61
CA GLU A 184 -8.19 24.01 17.48
C GLU A 184 -7.19 25.01 18.10
N LYS A 185 -6.00 24.55 18.50
CA LYS A 185 -4.95 25.43 19.01
C LYS A 185 -4.46 26.41 17.95
N LEU A 186 -4.28 25.95 16.70
CA LEU A 186 -3.86 26.78 15.58
C LEU A 186 -4.91 27.84 15.21
N GLU A 187 -6.19 27.54 15.31
CA GLU A 187 -7.27 28.52 15.11
C GLU A 187 -7.30 29.58 16.24
N ARG A 188 -7.02 29.20 17.49
CA ARG A 188 -6.93 30.13 18.61
C ARG A 188 -5.75 31.10 18.52
N ILE A 189 -4.66 30.71 17.88
CA ILE A 189 -3.48 31.56 17.67
C ILE A 189 -3.71 32.56 16.51
N LYS A 190 -4.62 32.25 15.59
CA LYS A 190 -4.96 33.12 14.45
C LYS A 190 -6.06 34.16 14.77
N ARG A 191 -6.68 34.09 15.93
CA ARG A 191 -7.65 35.06 16.47
C ARG A 191 -6.99 35.99 17.47
#